data_ac5e102de77a890a0fb816a1fe5a7409
#
_entry.id   ac5e102de77a890a0fb816a1fe5a7409
#
_cell.length_a   1.000
_cell.length_b   1.000
_cell.length_c   1.000
_cell.angle_alpha   90.00
_cell.angle_beta   90.00
_cell.angle_gamma   90.00
#
_symmetry.space_group_name_H-M   'P 1'
#
loop_
_entity.id
_entity.type
_entity.pdbx_description
1 polymer ?
#
loop_
_entity_poly.entity_id
_entity_poly.type
_entity_poly.pdbx_seq_one_letter_code
_entity_poly.pdbx_strand_id
1 'polypeptide(L)'
;ADYPQSLGGELRSRPGNVGIAYRGNDGAGDADDGGHRGKAEHVDVVVVGAGHAGCEAALASARLGLETIIFTVSVESIAMMPCNPNIGGSSKGHLVREIDALGGEMGKNIDATFIQSKMLNASKGPAVHSLRAQADKSDYSRRMRQVLENTEHLHIRQAEVSEIIVNDGVIGGVKTVSGAVYEAKSVILCTGV
;
A
#
# COMPACT_ATOMS: atom_id res chain seq x y z
N ALA A 1 -18.46 -14.62 18.64
CA ALA A 1 -17.64 -15.55 17.86
C ALA A 1 -16.18 -15.21 18.11
N ASP A 2 -15.50 -16.11 18.80
CA ASP A 2 -14.14 -15.95 19.30
C ASP A 2 -13.14 -16.01 18.14
N TYR A 3 -12.27 -15.02 18.08
CA TYR A 3 -11.06 -15.05 17.25
C TYR A 3 -9.97 -15.87 17.96
N PRO A 4 -9.33 -16.84 17.33
CA PRO A 4 -8.26 -17.60 17.92
C PRO A 4 -7.01 -16.74 18.12
N GLN A 5 -6.52 -16.67 19.35
CA GLN A 5 -5.20 -16.17 19.70
C GLN A 5 -4.14 -17.19 19.29
N SER A 6 -2.98 -16.68 18.84
CA SER A 6 -1.77 -17.38 18.43
C SER A 6 -1.70 -17.87 16.97
N LEU A 7 -1.10 -17.04 16.14
CA LEU A 7 -0.37 -17.51 14.96
C LEU A 7 1.07 -16.97 15.02
N GLY A 8 1.90 -17.66 15.80
CA GLY A 8 3.33 -17.71 15.56
C GLY A 8 3.54 -18.57 14.32
N GLY A 9 3.64 -17.96 13.14
CA GLY A 9 3.85 -18.65 11.88
C GLY A 9 5.00 -18.00 11.11
N GLU A 10 5.99 -18.81 10.76
CA GLU A 10 7.09 -18.45 9.87
C GLU A 10 6.60 -17.76 8.60
N LEU A 11 7.14 -16.58 8.33
CA LEU A 11 7.01 -15.86 7.07
C LEU A 11 7.64 -16.67 5.93
N ARG A 12 6.86 -17.52 5.27
CA ARG A 12 7.23 -18.07 3.96
C ARG A 12 6.82 -17.09 2.89
N SER A 13 7.78 -16.36 2.34
CA SER A 13 7.59 -15.47 1.19
C SER A 13 7.20 -16.28 -0.05
N ARG A 14 5.96 -16.12 -0.51
CA ARG A 14 5.58 -16.47 -1.87
C ARG A 14 5.60 -15.20 -2.73
N PRO A 15 6.02 -15.24 -4.00
CA PRO A 15 5.99 -14.09 -4.89
C PRO A 15 4.55 -13.56 -5.00
N GLY A 16 4.38 -12.24 -4.80
CA GLY A 16 3.10 -11.57 -4.94
C GLY A 16 2.27 -11.37 -3.66
N ASN A 17 2.76 -11.73 -2.49
CA ASN A 17 2.02 -11.53 -1.24
C ASN A 17 2.29 -10.16 -0.61
N VAL A 18 1.20 -9.44 -0.30
CA VAL A 18 1.19 -8.32 0.65
C VAL A 18 1.31 -8.93 2.04
N GLY A 19 2.43 -8.72 2.71
CA GLY A 19 2.63 -9.16 4.10
C GLY A 19 2.29 -8.01 5.06
N ILE A 20 1.48 -8.30 6.08
CA ILE A 20 1.19 -7.37 7.17
C ILE A 20 1.83 -7.92 8.43
N ALA A 21 2.72 -7.15 9.05
CA ALA A 21 3.31 -7.49 10.32
C ALA A 21 2.83 -6.51 11.41
N TYR A 22 2.39 -7.01 12.54
CA TYR A 22 1.83 -6.22 13.62
C TYR A 22 2.74 -6.19 14.85
N ARG A 23 2.73 -5.06 15.55
CA ARG A 23 3.31 -4.93 16.88
C ARG A 23 2.28 -5.36 17.92
N GLY A 24 2.65 -6.32 18.79
CA GLY A 24 1.88 -6.63 19.99
C GLY A 24 1.86 -5.44 20.95
N ASN A 25 0.72 -5.22 21.64
CA ASN A 25 0.50 -4.06 22.50
C ASN A 25 1.01 -4.40 23.93
N ASP A 26 2.33 -4.40 24.10
CA ASP A 26 2.93 -4.56 25.44
C ASP A 26 3.75 -3.32 25.75
N GLY A 27 3.24 -2.55 26.71
CA GLY A 27 3.91 -1.36 27.21
C GLY A 27 5.26 -1.71 27.83
N ALA A 28 6.34 -1.26 27.21
CA ALA A 28 7.66 -1.24 27.81
C ALA A 28 8.32 0.10 27.51
N GLY A 29 8.80 0.69 28.62
CA GLY A 29 9.27 2.05 28.69
C GLY A 29 10.54 2.37 27.94
N ASP A 30 10.73 3.67 27.80
CA ASP A 30 11.89 4.34 27.25
C ASP A 30 13.20 3.90 27.88
N ALA A 31 14.12 3.42 27.07
CA ALA A 31 15.54 3.40 27.40
C ALA A 31 16.23 4.48 26.55
N ASP A 32 16.59 5.59 27.20
CA ASP A 32 17.41 6.67 26.66
C ASP A 32 18.84 6.16 26.47
N ASP A 33 19.27 6.04 25.23
CA ASP A 33 20.67 5.82 24.89
C ASP A 33 21.19 7.02 24.06
N GLY A 34 22.01 7.83 24.76
CA GLY A 34 22.58 9.08 24.29
C GLY A 34 23.58 8.91 23.16
N GLY A 35 23.13 8.92 21.91
CA GLY A 35 23.94 9.01 20.72
C GLY A 35 23.24 9.84 19.66
N HIS A 36 23.93 10.73 18.98
CA HIS A 36 23.44 11.62 17.91
C HIS A 36 22.75 10.85 16.77
N ARG A 37 21.58 10.27 17.03
CA ARG A 37 20.61 9.80 16.03
C ARG A 37 19.62 10.93 15.82
N GLY A 38 19.47 11.36 14.57
CA GLY A 38 18.35 12.22 14.20
C GLY A 38 17.06 11.62 14.77
N LYS A 39 16.22 12.47 15.37
CA LYS A 39 14.99 12.07 16.06
C LYS A 39 14.21 11.11 15.16
N ALA A 40 13.98 9.88 15.59
CA ALA A 40 13.19 8.92 14.83
C ALA A 40 11.77 9.46 14.64
N GLU A 41 11.28 9.40 13.42
CA GLU A 41 9.89 9.78 13.12
C GLU A 41 8.98 8.60 13.53
N HIS A 42 8.01 8.86 14.41
CA HIS A 42 7.08 7.85 14.92
C HIS A 42 5.77 7.91 14.14
N VAL A 43 5.34 6.77 13.60
CA VAL A 43 4.07 6.63 12.88
C VAL A 43 3.34 5.34 13.27
N ASP A 44 2.07 5.25 12.91
CA ASP A 44 1.30 4.03 13.16
C ASP A 44 1.59 2.95 12.11
N VAL A 45 1.65 3.35 10.83
CA VAL A 45 1.80 2.44 9.70
C VAL A 45 2.86 2.91 8.73
N VAL A 46 3.75 2.01 8.36
CA VAL A 46 4.66 2.20 7.22
C VAL A 46 4.23 1.28 6.08
N VAL A 47 4.11 1.85 4.88
CA VAL A 47 3.87 1.11 3.64
C VAL A 47 5.11 1.18 2.76
N VAL A 48 5.66 0.04 2.38
CA VAL A 48 6.85 -0.04 1.53
C VAL A 48 6.46 -0.41 0.11
N GLY A 49 6.60 0.55 -0.80
CA GLY A 49 6.23 0.43 -2.21
C GLY A 49 4.92 1.14 -2.54
N ALA A 50 4.96 2.03 -3.53
CA ALA A 50 3.84 2.85 -3.98
C ALA A 50 3.26 2.39 -5.32
N GLY A 51 3.22 1.07 -5.55
CA GLY A 51 2.39 0.46 -6.58
C GLY A 51 0.90 0.51 -6.22
N HIS A 52 0.04 -0.11 -7.03
CA HIS A 52 -1.42 -0.08 -6.77
C HIS A 52 -1.80 -0.59 -5.38
N ALA A 53 -1.23 -1.72 -4.94
CA ALA A 53 -1.49 -2.29 -3.64
C ALA A 53 -1.03 -1.37 -2.50
N GLY A 54 0.16 -0.76 -2.64
CA GLY A 54 0.67 0.18 -1.63
C GLY A 54 -0.15 1.46 -1.53
N CYS A 55 -0.60 2.01 -2.66
CA CYS A 55 -1.48 3.18 -2.66
C CYS A 55 -2.80 2.88 -1.93
N GLU A 56 -3.44 1.74 -2.22
CA GLU A 56 -4.69 1.35 -1.53
C GLU A 56 -4.46 1.09 -0.04
N ALA A 57 -3.37 0.42 0.33
CA ALA A 57 -3.04 0.16 1.74
C ALA A 57 -2.79 1.47 2.52
N ALA A 58 -2.03 2.40 1.93
CA ALA A 58 -1.73 3.67 2.54
C ALA A 58 -2.98 4.55 2.71
N LEU A 59 -3.82 4.63 1.67
CA LEU A 59 -5.08 5.37 1.72
C LEU A 59 -6.04 4.76 2.75
N ALA A 60 -6.15 3.44 2.81
CA ALA A 60 -6.99 2.77 3.79
C ALA A 60 -6.54 3.07 5.22
N SER A 61 -5.24 2.98 5.50
CA SER A 61 -4.66 3.26 6.82
C SER A 61 -4.89 4.72 7.23
N ALA A 62 -4.59 5.66 6.35
CA ALA A 62 -4.76 7.09 6.62
C ALA A 62 -6.24 7.48 6.82
N ARG A 63 -7.16 6.92 6.04
CA ARG A 63 -8.61 7.16 6.18
C ARG A 63 -9.18 6.59 7.49
N LEU A 64 -8.50 5.66 8.12
CA LEU A 64 -8.80 5.20 9.48
C LEU A 64 -8.24 6.13 10.57
N GLY A 65 -7.56 7.21 10.19
CA GLY A 65 -6.96 8.18 11.12
C GLY A 65 -5.61 7.74 11.66
N LEU A 66 -4.93 6.80 11.00
CA LEU A 66 -3.62 6.32 11.39
C LEU A 66 -2.53 7.16 10.70
N GLU A 67 -1.56 7.65 11.47
CA GLU A 67 -0.38 8.31 10.91
C GLU A 67 0.41 7.32 10.05
N THR A 68 0.45 7.57 8.76
CA THR A 68 0.92 6.62 7.75
C THR A 68 2.01 7.23 6.89
N ILE A 69 3.09 6.49 6.68
CA ILE A 69 4.11 6.84 5.68
C ILE A 69 4.12 5.80 4.57
N ILE A 70 4.09 6.27 3.33
CA ILE A 70 4.33 5.41 2.15
C ILE A 70 5.71 5.72 1.56
N PHE A 71 6.54 4.68 1.40
CA PHE A 71 7.85 4.76 0.80
C PHE A 71 7.82 4.36 -0.67
N THR A 72 8.52 5.12 -1.49
CA THR A 72 8.77 4.79 -2.91
C THR A 72 10.18 5.18 -3.30
N VAL A 73 10.78 4.45 -4.22
CA VAL A 73 12.09 4.81 -4.78
C VAL A 73 12.01 6.01 -5.72
N SER A 74 10.82 6.25 -6.31
CA SER A 74 10.55 7.42 -7.15
C SER A 74 9.09 7.83 -7.06
N VAL A 75 8.83 9.09 -6.77
CA VAL A 75 7.47 9.63 -6.75
C VAL A 75 6.81 9.63 -8.13
N GLU A 76 7.59 9.64 -9.19
CA GLU A 76 7.10 9.55 -10.58
C GLU A 76 6.59 8.13 -10.93
N SER A 77 6.95 7.12 -10.14
CA SER A 77 6.51 5.74 -10.35
C SER A 77 5.27 5.34 -9.51
N ILE A 78 4.69 6.27 -8.78
CA ILE A 78 3.47 6.03 -7.99
C ILE A 78 2.34 5.56 -8.90
N ALA A 79 1.73 4.42 -8.56
CA ALA A 79 0.64 3.77 -9.31
C ALA A 79 0.94 3.60 -10.81
N MET A 80 2.21 3.40 -11.16
CA MET A 80 2.64 3.23 -12.55
C MET A 80 2.03 1.98 -13.16
N MET A 81 1.66 2.09 -14.44
CA MET A 81 1.16 1.00 -15.27
C MET A 81 2.23 0.60 -16.31
N PRO A 82 3.20 -0.26 -15.96
CA PRO A 82 4.35 -0.54 -16.84
C PRO A 82 3.96 -1.30 -18.11
N CYS A 83 2.95 -2.15 -18.04
CA CYS A 83 2.48 -2.94 -19.19
C CYS A 83 1.32 -2.25 -19.91
N ASN A 84 0.16 -2.88 -19.89
CA ASN A 84 -1.07 -2.36 -20.49
C ASN A 84 -1.79 -1.44 -19.49
N PRO A 85 -2.17 -0.23 -19.89
CA PRO A 85 -2.84 0.73 -19.03
C PRO A 85 -4.34 0.38 -18.86
N ASN A 86 -4.63 -0.83 -18.44
CA ASN A 86 -6.00 -1.30 -18.32
C ASN A 86 -6.34 -1.66 -16.88
N ILE A 87 -7.48 -1.20 -16.42
CA ILE A 87 -8.11 -1.60 -15.16
C ILE A 87 -9.36 -2.45 -15.48
N GLY A 88 -9.55 -3.52 -14.72
CA GLY A 88 -10.65 -4.46 -14.93
C GLY A 88 -10.30 -5.61 -15.88
N GLY A 89 -11.33 -6.14 -16.54
CA GLY A 89 -11.24 -7.32 -17.40
C GLY A 89 -11.69 -8.61 -16.70
N SER A 90 -11.61 -9.73 -17.42
CA SER A 90 -12.29 -10.99 -17.06
C SER A 90 -11.89 -11.58 -15.70
N SER A 91 -10.66 -11.32 -15.23
CA SER A 91 -10.17 -11.86 -13.95
C SER A 91 -9.88 -10.81 -12.90
N LYS A 92 -9.91 -9.53 -13.27
CA LYS A 92 -9.50 -8.41 -12.39
C LYS A 92 -10.65 -7.48 -12.04
N GLY A 93 -11.70 -7.44 -12.85
CA GLY A 93 -12.84 -6.55 -12.66
C GLY A 93 -13.59 -6.77 -11.34
N HIS A 94 -13.66 -8.00 -10.86
CA HIS A 94 -14.27 -8.33 -9.56
C HIS A 94 -13.48 -7.70 -8.41
N LEU A 95 -12.15 -7.87 -8.41
CA LEU A 95 -11.27 -7.32 -7.39
C LEU A 95 -11.35 -5.79 -7.32
N VAL A 96 -11.40 -5.12 -8.48
CA VAL A 96 -11.55 -3.66 -8.53
C VAL A 96 -12.87 -3.22 -7.89
N ARG A 97 -13.97 -3.95 -8.17
CA ARG A 97 -15.29 -3.65 -7.57
C ARG A 97 -15.33 -3.92 -6.07
N GLU A 98 -14.65 -4.97 -5.61
CA GLU A 98 -14.54 -5.27 -4.18
C GLU A 98 -13.75 -4.19 -3.45
N ILE A 99 -12.63 -3.73 -4.02
CA ILE A 99 -11.83 -2.62 -3.50
C ILE A 99 -12.68 -1.33 -3.47
N ASP A 100 -13.39 -1.04 -4.55
CA ASP A 100 -14.26 0.14 -4.66
C ASP A 100 -15.39 0.12 -3.61
N ALA A 101 -16.03 -1.03 -3.42
CA ALA A 101 -17.06 -1.23 -2.40
C ALA A 101 -16.56 -1.01 -0.96
N LEU A 102 -15.28 -1.22 -0.72
CA LEU A 102 -14.61 -0.93 0.55
C LEU A 102 -14.10 0.52 0.65
N GLY A 103 -14.38 1.35 -0.34
CA GLY A 103 -13.98 2.76 -0.37
C GLY A 103 -12.59 3.01 -0.97
N GLY A 104 -12.02 2.04 -1.70
CA GLY A 104 -10.74 2.17 -2.39
C GLY A 104 -10.71 3.25 -3.46
N GLU A 105 -9.54 3.55 -3.96
CA GLU A 105 -9.32 4.67 -4.89
C GLU A 105 -9.15 4.23 -6.34
N MET A 106 -8.78 2.99 -6.60
CA MET A 106 -8.49 2.49 -7.96
C MET A 106 -9.68 2.69 -8.92
N GLY A 107 -10.90 2.36 -8.47
CA GLY A 107 -12.12 2.55 -9.26
C GLY A 107 -12.38 4.02 -9.58
N LYS A 108 -12.29 4.89 -8.60
CA LYS A 108 -12.46 6.35 -8.76
C LYS A 108 -11.38 6.95 -9.65
N ASN A 109 -10.15 6.45 -9.52
CA ASN A 109 -9.03 6.94 -10.30
C ASN A 109 -9.17 6.58 -11.79
N ILE A 110 -9.57 5.33 -12.09
CA ILE A 110 -9.79 4.94 -13.49
C ILE A 110 -10.98 5.66 -14.09
N ASP A 111 -12.06 5.87 -13.35
CA ASP A 111 -13.24 6.60 -13.83
C ASP A 111 -12.93 8.06 -14.22
N ALA A 112 -11.94 8.65 -13.59
CA ALA A 112 -11.49 10.02 -13.90
C ALA A 112 -10.47 10.09 -15.04
N THR A 113 -9.80 8.99 -15.41
CA THR A 113 -8.63 8.98 -16.29
C THR A 113 -8.74 8.00 -17.46
N PHE A 114 -9.87 7.33 -17.62
CA PHE A 114 -10.06 6.41 -18.75
C PHE A 114 -10.20 7.16 -20.07
N ILE A 115 -9.59 6.60 -21.11
CA ILE A 115 -9.73 7.05 -22.49
C ILE A 115 -10.66 6.16 -23.32
N GLN A 116 -10.85 4.92 -22.88
CA GLN A 116 -11.77 3.96 -23.49
C GLN A 116 -12.29 2.99 -22.43
N SER A 117 -13.58 2.70 -22.50
CA SER A 117 -14.24 1.66 -21.72
C SER A 117 -14.93 0.66 -22.65
N LYS A 118 -14.76 -0.64 -22.37
CA LYS A 118 -15.36 -1.71 -23.19
C LYS A 118 -15.83 -2.87 -22.34
N MET A 119 -17.06 -3.34 -22.61
CA MET A 119 -17.55 -4.59 -22.08
C MET A 119 -16.94 -5.75 -22.86
N LEU A 120 -16.19 -6.61 -22.17
CA LEU A 120 -15.66 -7.85 -22.71
C LEU A 120 -16.70 -8.96 -22.60
N ASN A 121 -16.62 -9.95 -23.50
CA ASN A 121 -17.50 -11.11 -23.53
C ASN A 121 -19.01 -10.80 -23.63
N ALA A 122 -19.39 -9.67 -24.21
CA ALA A 122 -20.77 -9.25 -24.33
C ALA A 122 -21.65 -10.28 -25.08
N SER A 123 -21.07 -11.08 -25.97
CA SER A 123 -21.75 -12.16 -26.69
C SER A 123 -21.86 -13.49 -25.93
N LYS A 124 -21.28 -13.62 -24.73
CA LYS A 124 -21.14 -14.89 -24.01
C LYS A 124 -22.04 -15.00 -22.79
N GLY A 125 -23.00 -14.13 -22.62
CA GLY A 125 -23.92 -14.13 -21.49
C GLY A 125 -23.40 -13.37 -20.27
N PRO A 126 -24.32 -12.96 -19.36
CA PRO A 126 -24.06 -12.00 -18.29
C PRO A 126 -22.99 -12.44 -17.27
N ALA A 127 -22.89 -13.74 -17.01
CA ALA A 127 -21.98 -14.29 -16.00
C ALA A 127 -20.48 -14.03 -16.29
N VAL A 128 -20.13 -13.80 -17.56
CA VAL A 128 -18.74 -13.56 -17.99
C VAL A 128 -18.53 -12.13 -18.51
N HIS A 129 -19.54 -11.28 -18.42
CA HIS A 129 -19.40 -9.87 -18.78
C HIS A 129 -18.37 -9.21 -17.86
N SER A 130 -17.41 -8.53 -18.44
CA SER A 130 -16.32 -7.89 -17.71
C SER A 130 -16.00 -6.53 -18.29
N LEU A 131 -16.18 -5.50 -17.48
CA LEU A 131 -15.77 -4.15 -17.88
C LEU A 131 -14.24 -4.04 -17.83
N ARG A 132 -13.67 -3.48 -18.91
CA ARG A 132 -12.26 -3.10 -18.98
C ARG A 132 -12.17 -1.65 -19.41
N ALA A 133 -11.48 -0.85 -18.61
CA ALA A 133 -11.18 0.53 -18.92
C ALA A 133 -9.70 0.68 -19.24
N GLN A 134 -9.38 1.40 -20.31
CA GLN A 134 -8.03 1.80 -20.67
C GLN A 134 -7.78 3.21 -20.15
N ALA A 135 -6.72 3.39 -19.37
CA ALA A 135 -6.33 4.65 -18.79
C ALA A 135 -5.33 5.43 -19.67
N ASP A 136 -5.34 6.76 -19.54
CA ASP A 136 -4.13 7.53 -19.76
C ASP A 136 -3.16 7.23 -18.61
N LYS A 137 -1.98 6.67 -18.93
CA LYS A 137 -0.98 6.25 -17.91
C LYS A 137 -0.50 7.41 -17.05
N SER A 138 -0.23 8.53 -17.70
CA SER A 138 0.33 9.72 -17.04
C SER A 138 -0.70 10.37 -16.15
N ASP A 139 -1.92 10.51 -16.63
CA ASP A 139 -3.04 11.07 -15.86
C ASP A 139 -3.40 10.18 -14.67
N TYR A 140 -3.43 8.86 -14.85
CA TYR A 140 -3.73 7.92 -13.78
C TYR A 140 -2.72 8.01 -12.64
N SER A 141 -1.41 7.98 -12.96
CA SER A 141 -0.33 8.10 -11.98
C SER A 141 -0.35 9.47 -11.29
N ARG A 142 -0.47 10.56 -12.08
CA ARG A 142 -0.54 11.92 -11.55
C ARG A 142 -1.72 12.12 -10.60
N ARG A 143 -2.90 11.65 -10.98
CA ARG A 143 -4.10 11.77 -10.14
C ARG A 143 -3.97 10.95 -8.85
N MET A 144 -3.46 9.72 -8.93
CA MET A 144 -3.24 8.90 -7.72
C MET A 144 -2.26 9.60 -6.77
N ARG A 145 -1.16 10.15 -7.31
CA ARG A 145 -0.20 10.92 -6.52
C ARG A 145 -0.87 12.11 -5.82
N GLN A 146 -1.69 12.88 -6.54
CA GLN A 146 -2.43 14.00 -5.97
C GLN A 146 -3.38 13.56 -4.85
N VAL A 147 -4.04 12.42 -5.01
CA VAL A 147 -4.91 11.86 -3.95
C VAL A 147 -4.09 11.53 -2.70
N LEU A 148 -2.94 10.86 -2.86
CA LEU A 148 -2.06 10.54 -1.74
C LEU A 148 -1.54 11.80 -1.04
N GLU A 149 -1.09 12.81 -1.81
CA GLU A 149 -0.55 14.07 -1.29
C GLU A 149 -1.59 14.91 -0.53
N ASN A 150 -2.87 14.80 -0.89
CA ASN A 150 -3.96 15.55 -0.26
C ASN A 150 -4.74 14.75 0.80
N THR A 151 -4.33 13.52 1.10
CA THR A 151 -4.97 12.71 2.14
C THR A 151 -4.37 13.04 3.50
N GLU A 152 -5.21 13.42 4.46
CA GLU A 152 -4.80 13.65 5.85
C GLU A 152 -4.16 12.39 6.45
N HIS A 153 -3.22 12.54 7.36
CA HIS A 153 -2.47 11.45 8.01
C HIS A 153 -1.62 10.59 7.05
N LEU A 154 -1.36 11.06 5.82
CA LEU A 154 -0.55 10.33 4.85
C LEU A 154 0.65 11.15 4.37
N HIS A 155 1.83 10.57 4.54
CA HIS A 155 3.09 11.19 4.13
C HIS A 155 3.80 10.33 3.08
N ILE A 156 4.20 10.93 1.97
CA ILE A 156 5.01 10.26 0.95
C ILE A 156 6.48 10.52 1.26
N ARG A 157 7.30 9.47 1.25
CA ARG A 157 8.76 9.58 1.36
C ARG A 157 9.42 8.90 0.16
N GLN A 158 10.22 9.68 -0.57
CA GLN A 158 11.07 9.11 -1.61
C GLN A 158 12.36 8.60 -0.97
N ALA A 159 12.39 7.32 -0.68
CA ALA A 159 13.55 6.63 -0.13
C ALA A 159 13.44 5.13 -0.38
N GLU A 160 14.58 4.47 -0.45
CA GLU A 160 14.67 3.01 -0.51
C GLU A 160 14.77 2.46 0.92
N VAL A 161 13.85 1.59 1.28
CA VAL A 161 13.86 0.86 2.55
C VAL A 161 14.77 -0.36 2.40
N SER A 162 15.78 -0.45 3.26
CA SER A 162 16.78 -1.53 3.24
C SER A 162 16.55 -2.60 4.30
N GLU A 163 15.83 -2.25 5.39
CA GLU A 163 15.70 -3.15 6.53
C GLU A 163 14.35 -2.94 7.23
N ILE A 164 13.77 -4.03 7.71
CA ILE A 164 12.65 -4.00 8.65
C ILE A 164 13.23 -4.26 10.04
N ILE A 165 13.00 -3.33 10.95
CA ILE A 165 13.48 -3.44 12.32
C ILE A 165 12.51 -4.32 13.10
N VAL A 166 13.04 -5.40 13.67
CA VAL A 166 12.29 -6.34 14.51
C VAL A 166 13.07 -6.55 15.82
N ASN A 167 12.44 -6.25 16.94
CA ASN A 167 13.01 -6.41 18.27
C ASN A 167 12.20 -7.49 19.01
N ASP A 168 12.85 -8.59 19.38
CA ASP A 168 12.22 -9.72 20.10
C ASP A 168 10.92 -10.25 19.45
N GLY A 169 10.90 -10.30 18.11
CA GLY A 169 9.72 -10.76 17.35
C GLY A 169 8.63 -9.69 17.16
N VAL A 170 8.87 -8.46 17.62
CA VAL A 170 7.93 -7.34 17.50
C VAL A 170 8.47 -6.32 16.47
N ILE A 171 7.60 -5.82 15.61
CA ILE A 171 7.95 -4.77 14.65
C ILE A 171 8.34 -3.49 15.40
N GLY A 172 9.51 -2.96 15.07
CA GLY A 172 10.00 -1.66 15.56
C GLY A 172 9.90 -0.56 14.51
N GLY A 173 9.86 -0.91 13.23
CA GLY A 173 9.83 0.07 12.15
C GLY A 173 10.64 -0.34 10.93
N VAL A 174 11.16 0.65 10.20
CA VAL A 174 11.98 0.44 9.01
C VAL A 174 13.21 1.33 9.03
N LYS A 175 14.26 0.91 8.30
CA LYS A 175 15.46 1.70 8.04
C LYS A 175 15.65 1.86 6.55
N THR A 176 16.03 3.05 6.14
CA THR A 176 16.34 3.35 4.74
C THR A 176 17.82 3.11 4.42
N VAL A 177 18.14 3.02 3.13
CA VAL A 177 19.54 2.93 2.64
C VAL A 177 20.39 4.11 3.13
N SER A 178 19.82 5.30 3.26
CA SER A 178 20.50 6.49 3.81
C SER A 178 20.77 6.41 5.32
N GLY A 179 20.25 5.39 6.00
CA GLY A 179 20.41 5.19 7.44
C GLY A 179 19.32 5.84 8.30
N ALA A 180 18.34 6.52 7.72
CA ALA A 180 17.22 7.07 8.47
C ALA A 180 16.33 5.96 9.02
N VAL A 181 15.87 6.13 10.26
CA VAL A 181 15.03 5.18 10.98
C VAL A 181 13.63 5.79 11.18
N TYR A 182 12.62 5.01 10.87
CA TYR A 182 11.22 5.33 11.06
C TYR A 182 10.59 4.28 11.95
N GLU A 183 10.16 4.67 13.13
CA GLU A 183 9.51 3.76 14.07
C GLU A 183 8.03 3.61 13.72
N ALA A 184 7.54 2.38 13.72
CA ALA A 184 6.17 2.09 13.33
C ALA A 184 5.60 0.91 14.12
N LYS A 185 4.28 0.96 14.36
CA LYS A 185 3.54 -0.14 14.98
C LYS A 185 3.27 -1.28 13.98
N SER A 186 3.20 -0.95 12.69
CA SER A 186 2.93 -1.90 11.61
C SER A 186 3.68 -1.55 10.35
N VAL A 187 4.10 -2.57 9.61
CA VAL A 187 4.75 -2.43 8.30
C VAL A 187 4.01 -3.26 7.27
N ILE A 188 3.62 -2.64 6.17
CA ILE A 188 2.96 -3.30 5.04
C ILE A 188 3.92 -3.33 3.85
N LEU A 189 4.26 -4.53 3.39
CA LEU A 189 5.17 -4.73 2.26
C LEU A 189 4.39 -4.85 0.95
N CYS A 190 4.61 -3.90 0.05
CA CYS A 190 4.00 -3.81 -1.27
C CYS A 190 5.06 -3.59 -2.37
N THR A 191 6.19 -4.28 -2.26
CA THR A 191 7.38 -4.05 -3.10
C THR A 191 7.22 -4.50 -4.55
N GLY A 192 6.15 -5.24 -4.85
CA GLY A 192 5.89 -5.75 -6.20
C GLY A 192 6.67 -7.01 -6.55
N VAL A 193 6.65 -7.36 -7.84
CA VAL A 193 7.36 -8.49 -8.46
C VAL A 193 8.17 -8.00 -9.66
#